data_3fd2582b3b3bf4d55a140105440cbe83
#
_entry.id   3fd2582b3b3bf4d55a140105440cbe83
#
_cell.length_a   1.000
_cell.length_b   1.000
_cell.length_c   1.000
_cell.angle_alpha   90.00
_cell.angle_beta   90.00
_cell.angle_gamma   90.00
#
_symmetry.space_group_name_H-M   'P 1'
#
loop_
_entity.id
_entity.type
_entity.pdbx_description
1 polymer ?
#
loop_
_entity_poly.entity_id
_entity_poly.type
_entity_poly.pdbx_seq_one_letter_code
_entity_poly.pdbx_strand_id
1 'polypeptide(L)'
;MNGKIGLLFNGVWSQYALAAAPKYSDIYKLLYIHDLSSDSLSSIDALVIPFQSHQAAIATHKDLLYQFLSNGKKIAVFGDSTPLWLNAQWQDRPVNNYWWVENPDKPPIAHTDSSHPVFHGLKPRHACWHIHGVYTQIPDQAVVIQRNSDSEIVTWQTEQYGGVLFASTLDPIVEHGIQQIRHLDHFVDNLTQWLCGVRPAGPFVVLPEAYGTAANDRIAMPIRRAVVNQQSAP
;
A
#
# COMPACT_ATOMS: atom_id res chain seq x y z
N MET A 1 -17.25 -14.92 2.07
CA MET A 1 -17.20 -14.07 0.86
C MET A 1 -15.72 -13.79 0.60
N ASN A 2 -15.18 -14.38 -0.44
CA ASN A 2 -13.78 -14.11 -0.83
C ASN A 2 -13.79 -12.85 -1.72
N GLY A 3 -13.72 -11.68 -1.11
CA GLY A 3 -13.58 -10.43 -1.84
C GLY A 3 -12.31 -10.49 -2.70
N LYS A 4 -12.45 -10.19 -3.98
CA LYS A 4 -11.30 -10.10 -4.87
C LYS A 4 -10.82 -8.65 -4.91
N ILE A 5 -9.52 -8.48 -4.74
CA ILE A 5 -8.87 -7.17 -4.81
C ILE A 5 -8.15 -7.08 -6.16
N GLY A 6 -8.46 -6.05 -6.95
CA GLY A 6 -7.65 -5.70 -8.11
C GLY A 6 -6.35 -5.05 -7.66
N LEU A 7 -5.24 -5.47 -8.22
CA LEU A 7 -3.96 -4.78 -8.09
C LEU A 7 -3.58 -4.22 -9.46
N LEU A 8 -3.56 -2.88 -9.56
CA LEU A 8 -3.20 -2.23 -10.80
C LEU A 8 -1.75 -2.55 -11.17
N PHE A 9 -1.52 -2.89 -12.43
CA PHE A 9 -0.25 -3.39 -12.91
C PHE A 9 0.13 -2.72 -14.23
N ASN A 10 1.33 -2.20 -14.32
CA ASN A 10 1.87 -1.56 -15.53
C ASN A 10 3.22 -2.16 -15.98
N GLY A 11 3.48 -3.40 -15.61
CA GLY A 11 4.70 -4.10 -16.00
C GLY A 11 5.82 -4.07 -14.94
N VAL A 12 5.59 -3.44 -13.79
CA VAL A 12 6.57 -3.36 -12.70
C VAL A 12 6.58 -4.68 -11.92
N TRP A 13 7.76 -5.30 -11.84
CA TRP A 13 7.92 -6.60 -11.17
C TRP A 13 7.42 -6.62 -9.71
N SER A 14 7.64 -5.55 -8.97
CA SER A 14 7.23 -5.45 -7.57
C SER A 14 5.72 -5.53 -7.38
N GLN A 15 4.95 -4.95 -8.31
CA GLN A 15 3.49 -5.04 -8.29
C GLN A 15 3.05 -6.50 -8.54
N TYR A 16 3.68 -7.18 -9.49
CA TYR A 16 3.42 -8.60 -9.76
C TYR A 16 3.78 -9.49 -8.56
N ALA A 17 4.92 -9.23 -7.92
CA ALA A 17 5.45 -10.09 -6.86
C ALA A 17 4.52 -10.23 -5.66
N LEU A 18 3.78 -9.17 -5.28
CA LEU A 18 2.77 -9.27 -4.23
C LEU A 18 1.64 -10.22 -4.62
N ALA A 19 1.08 -10.04 -5.83
CA ALA A 19 -0.03 -10.86 -6.30
C ALA A 19 0.38 -12.33 -6.52
N ALA A 20 1.64 -12.58 -6.86
CA ALA A 20 2.19 -13.93 -7.03
C ALA A 20 2.59 -14.60 -5.70
N ALA A 21 2.68 -13.85 -4.60
CA ALA A 21 3.02 -14.42 -3.30
C ALA A 21 1.96 -15.44 -2.85
N PRO A 22 2.35 -16.65 -2.37
CA PRO A 22 1.39 -17.72 -2.03
C PRO A 22 0.29 -17.30 -1.07
N LYS A 23 0.59 -16.37 -0.16
CA LYS A 23 -0.36 -15.84 0.82
C LYS A 23 -1.46 -14.99 0.19
N TYR A 24 -1.20 -14.36 -0.95
CA TYR A 24 -2.07 -13.35 -1.55
C TYR A 24 -2.58 -13.71 -2.94
N SER A 25 -2.05 -14.77 -3.57
CA SER A 25 -2.36 -15.14 -4.96
C SER A 25 -3.83 -15.43 -5.23
N ASP A 26 -4.56 -15.92 -4.23
CA ASP A 26 -6.01 -16.20 -4.37
C ASP A 26 -6.88 -14.97 -4.09
N ILE A 27 -6.30 -13.90 -3.55
CA ILE A 27 -6.99 -12.67 -3.13
C ILE A 27 -6.79 -11.55 -4.15
N TYR A 28 -5.55 -11.33 -4.59
CA TYR A 28 -5.21 -10.27 -5.52
C TYR A 28 -5.29 -10.74 -6.97
N LYS A 29 -5.99 -9.97 -7.80
CA LYS A 29 -6.07 -10.14 -9.24
C LYS A 29 -5.30 -9.00 -9.92
N LEU A 30 -4.28 -9.33 -10.72
CA LEU A 30 -3.60 -8.32 -11.52
C LEU A 30 -4.53 -7.75 -12.58
N LEU A 31 -4.59 -6.44 -12.67
CA LEU A 31 -5.30 -5.70 -13.69
C LEU A 31 -4.31 -4.83 -14.46
N TYR A 32 -4.05 -5.19 -15.71
CA TYR A 32 -3.16 -4.39 -16.54
C TYR A 32 -3.80 -3.03 -16.85
N ILE A 33 -3.04 -1.96 -16.63
CA ILE A 33 -3.56 -0.59 -16.63
C ILE A 33 -4.23 -0.22 -17.96
N HIS A 34 -3.71 -0.71 -19.11
CA HIS A 34 -4.26 -0.41 -20.43
C HIS A 34 -5.47 -1.27 -20.80
N ASP A 35 -5.75 -2.34 -20.04
CA ASP A 35 -6.92 -3.21 -20.21
C ASP A 35 -8.03 -2.90 -19.18
N LEU A 36 -7.88 -1.81 -18.43
CA LEU A 36 -8.84 -1.44 -17.42
C LEU A 36 -10.18 -1.07 -18.06
N SER A 37 -11.25 -1.73 -17.65
CA SER A 37 -12.60 -1.60 -18.20
C SER A 37 -13.66 -1.81 -17.13
N SER A 38 -14.91 -1.48 -17.43
CA SER A 38 -16.03 -1.77 -16.54
C SER A 38 -16.12 -3.27 -16.22
N ASP A 39 -15.88 -4.13 -17.20
CA ASP A 39 -15.93 -5.58 -17.01
C ASP A 39 -14.82 -6.08 -16.09
N SER A 40 -13.58 -5.57 -16.25
CA SER A 40 -12.48 -5.95 -15.37
C SER A 40 -12.73 -5.50 -13.92
N LEU A 41 -13.31 -4.31 -13.72
CA LEU A 41 -13.64 -3.76 -12.40
C LEU A 41 -14.88 -4.43 -11.79
N SER A 42 -15.85 -4.89 -12.58
CA SER A 42 -17.05 -5.58 -12.06
C SER A 42 -16.71 -6.86 -11.30
N SER A 43 -15.57 -7.45 -11.61
CA SER A 43 -15.10 -8.74 -11.04
C SER A 43 -14.39 -8.59 -9.70
N ILE A 44 -14.22 -7.36 -9.17
CA ILE A 44 -13.49 -7.06 -7.95
C ILE A 44 -14.32 -6.22 -6.97
N ASP A 45 -13.96 -6.26 -5.70
CA ASP A 45 -14.62 -5.51 -4.62
C ASP A 45 -13.82 -4.29 -4.17
N ALA A 46 -12.52 -4.30 -4.43
CA ALA A 46 -11.62 -3.19 -4.16
C ALA A 46 -10.48 -3.14 -5.19
N LEU A 47 -9.88 -1.97 -5.36
CA LEU A 47 -8.73 -1.74 -6.24
C LEU A 47 -7.57 -1.15 -5.44
N VAL A 48 -6.38 -1.69 -5.62
CA VAL A 48 -5.12 -1.11 -5.14
C VAL A 48 -4.36 -0.52 -6.32
N ILE A 49 -3.99 0.75 -6.20
CA ILE A 49 -3.13 1.48 -7.12
C ILE A 49 -1.79 1.68 -6.39
N PRO A 50 -0.79 0.83 -6.64
CA PRO A 50 0.47 0.86 -5.91
C PRO A 50 1.39 1.98 -6.41
N PHE A 51 2.42 2.29 -5.63
CA PHE A 51 3.54 3.13 -6.08
C PHE A 51 4.12 2.65 -7.42
N GLN A 52 4.73 3.54 -8.18
CA GLN A 52 5.23 3.32 -9.54
C GLN A 52 4.13 3.00 -10.58
N SER A 53 2.87 3.27 -10.26
CA SER A 53 1.80 3.22 -11.27
C SER A 53 1.88 4.41 -12.22
N HIS A 54 1.69 4.16 -13.51
CA HIS A 54 1.82 5.19 -14.57
C HIS A 54 0.66 6.20 -14.50
N GLN A 55 0.89 7.33 -13.85
CA GLN A 55 -0.13 8.32 -13.50
C GLN A 55 -0.92 8.87 -14.68
N ALA A 56 -0.26 9.11 -15.85
CA ALA A 56 -0.95 9.60 -17.04
C ALA A 56 -1.92 8.55 -17.61
N ALA A 57 -1.56 7.26 -17.55
CA ALA A 57 -2.46 6.19 -17.98
C ALA A 57 -3.65 6.04 -17.02
N ILE A 58 -3.43 6.17 -15.71
CA ILE A 58 -4.54 6.18 -14.72
C ILE A 58 -5.51 7.32 -15.04
N ALA A 59 -5.00 8.50 -15.38
CA ALA A 59 -5.83 9.67 -15.66
C ALA A 59 -6.80 9.45 -16.82
N THR A 60 -6.46 8.60 -17.81
CA THR A 60 -7.38 8.25 -18.90
C THR A 60 -8.57 7.42 -18.43
N HIS A 61 -8.47 6.79 -17.26
CA HIS A 61 -9.53 5.96 -16.66
C HIS A 61 -10.26 6.66 -15.50
N LYS A 62 -10.06 7.97 -15.32
CA LYS A 62 -10.62 8.73 -14.21
C LYS A 62 -12.11 8.45 -13.99
N ASP A 63 -12.92 8.63 -15.02
CA ASP A 63 -14.38 8.48 -14.92
C ASP A 63 -14.77 7.05 -14.52
N LEU A 64 -14.07 6.06 -15.04
CA LEU A 64 -14.27 4.66 -14.70
C LEU A 64 -13.94 4.38 -13.21
N LEU A 65 -12.87 4.97 -12.69
CA LEU A 65 -12.48 4.84 -11.29
C LEU A 65 -13.51 5.50 -10.35
N TYR A 66 -13.99 6.69 -10.71
CA TYR A 66 -15.02 7.36 -9.92
C TYR A 66 -16.38 6.66 -10.01
N GLN A 67 -16.72 6.06 -11.15
CA GLN A 67 -17.87 5.18 -11.26
C GLN A 67 -17.73 3.93 -10.37
N PHE A 68 -16.53 3.35 -10.28
CA PHE A 68 -16.27 2.23 -9.38
C PHE A 68 -16.48 2.63 -7.91
N LEU A 69 -16.01 3.82 -7.49
CA LEU A 69 -16.28 4.37 -6.16
C LEU A 69 -17.79 4.60 -5.94
N SER A 70 -18.50 5.21 -6.90
CA SER A 70 -19.93 5.50 -6.76
C SER A 70 -20.80 4.23 -6.59
N ASN A 71 -20.29 3.08 -6.98
CA ASN A 71 -20.90 1.78 -6.73
C ASN A 71 -20.57 1.20 -5.33
N GLY A 72 -20.09 2.03 -4.40
CA GLY A 72 -19.78 1.63 -3.02
C GLY A 72 -18.48 0.82 -2.86
N LYS A 73 -17.63 0.80 -3.89
CA LYS A 73 -16.38 0.05 -3.89
C LYS A 73 -15.24 0.86 -3.23
N LYS A 74 -14.09 0.20 -3.01
CA LYS A 74 -12.93 0.81 -2.38
C LYS A 74 -11.77 0.96 -3.34
N ILE A 75 -11.07 2.10 -3.28
CA ILE A 75 -9.79 2.31 -3.95
C ILE A 75 -8.76 2.70 -2.90
N ALA A 76 -7.61 2.01 -2.89
CA ALA A 76 -6.43 2.37 -2.10
C ALA A 76 -5.28 2.77 -3.02
N VAL A 77 -4.75 3.97 -2.81
CA VAL A 77 -3.68 4.58 -3.63
C VAL A 77 -2.43 4.74 -2.78
N PHE A 78 -1.28 4.38 -3.33
CA PHE A 78 0.00 4.47 -2.65
C PHE A 78 1.07 5.18 -3.48
N GLY A 79 1.94 5.93 -2.78
CA GLY A 79 3.07 6.64 -3.39
C GLY A 79 2.69 7.97 -4.03
N ASP A 80 3.33 8.27 -5.14
CA ASP A 80 3.07 9.47 -5.91
C ASP A 80 1.67 9.42 -6.57
N SER A 81 1.09 10.59 -6.74
CA SER A 81 -0.20 10.74 -7.39
C SER A 81 -0.29 12.10 -8.10
N THR A 82 -1.27 12.24 -8.98
CA THR A 82 -1.47 13.47 -9.74
C THR A 82 -2.90 13.97 -9.64
N PRO A 83 -3.12 15.31 -9.59
CA PRO A 83 -4.45 15.90 -9.59
C PRO A 83 -5.22 15.67 -10.90
N LEU A 84 -4.58 15.14 -11.94
CA LEU A 84 -5.26 14.80 -13.19
C LEU A 84 -6.40 13.80 -12.99
N TRP A 85 -6.26 12.89 -12.01
CA TRP A 85 -7.30 11.91 -11.69
C TRP A 85 -7.67 11.89 -10.21
N LEU A 86 -6.70 12.00 -9.31
CA LEU A 86 -6.96 12.07 -7.87
C LEU A 86 -7.32 13.51 -7.49
N ASN A 87 -8.47 13.74 -6.87
CA ASN A 87 -8.91 15.08 -6.46
C ASN A 87 -8.14 15.55 -5.21
N ALA A 88 -6.81 15.60 -5.32
CA ALA A 88 -5.87 16.02 -4.28
C ALA A 88 -4.60 16.58 -4.93
N GLN A 89 -3.89 17.45 -4.21
CA GLN A 89 -2.58 17.96 -4.64
C GLN A 89 -1.50 17.23 -3.88
N TRP A 90 -0.69 16.49 -4.60
CA TRP A 90 0.51 15.84 -4.08
C TRP A 90 1.74 16.68 -4.40
N GLN A 91 2.70 16.70 -3.50
CA GLN A 91 3.97 17.40 -3.67
C GLN A 91 5.12 16.54 -3.17
N ASP A 92 6.19 16.46 -3.95
CA ASP A 92 7.44 15.82 -3.54
C ASP A 92 8.04 16.49 -2.29
N ARG A 93 8.66 15.66 -1.44
CA ARG A 93 9.40 16.10 -0.25
C ARG A 93 10.65 15.26 -0.09
N PRO A 94 11.79 15.90 0.19
CA PRO A 94 12.97 15.15 0.56
C PRO A 94 12.77 14.51 1.93
N VAL A 95 12.56 13.21 1.96
CA VAL A 95 12.45 12.42 3.19
C VAL A 95 13.63 11.47 3.27
N ASN A 96 14.21 11.34 4.47
CA ASN A 96 15.18 10.28 4.71
C ASN A 96 14.48 8.92 4.80
N ASN A 97 14.37 8.24 3.68
CA ASN A 97 13.77 6.92 3.59
C ASN A 97 14.68 5.79 4.10
N TYR A 98 15.89 6.11 4.60
CA TYR A 98 16.77 5.16 5.31
C TYR A 98 16.58 5.20 6.83
N TRP A 99 15.56 5.90 7.34
CA TRP A 99 15.24 5.99 8.77
C TRP A 99 15.18 4.62 9.45
N TRP A 100 14.68 3.61 8.76
CA TRP A 100 14.53 2.24 9.27
C TRP A 100 15.88 1.52 9.48
N VAL A 101 16.96 1.99 8.87
CA VAL A 101 18.34 1.54 9.10
C VAL A 101 19.00 2.35 10.22
N GLU A 102 18.81 3.67 10.20
CA GLU A 102 19.50 4.60 11.08
C GLU A 102 18.83 4.68 12.46
N ASN A 103 17.52 4.75 12.48
CA ASN A 103 16.73 4.89 13.71
C ASN A 103 15.34 4.24 13.58
N PRO A 104 15.26 2.90 13.60
CA PRO A 104 14.03 2.16 13.32
C PRO A 104 12.89 2.44 14.30
N ASP A 105 13.19 2.97 15.48
CA ASP A 105 12.17 3.32 16.49
C ASP A 105 11.60 4.73 16.32
N LYS A 106 12.14 5.51 15.36
CA LYS A 106 11.69 6.87 15.06
C LYS A 106 11.37 7.04 13.59
N PRO A 107 10.29 6.41 13.09
CA PRO A 107 9.82 6.67 11.74
C PRO A 107 9.45 8.14 11.56
N PRO A 108 9.54 8.71 10.35
CA PRO A 108 9.21 10.11 10.08
C PRO A 108 7.69 10.36 10.07
N ILE A 109 6.95 9.70 10.94
CA ILE A 109 5.51 9.84 11.16
C ILE A 109 5.29 10.34 12.59
N ALA A 110 4.67 11.49 12.75
CA ALA A 110 4.34 12.06 14.05
C ALA A 110 2.97 11.60 14.56
N HIS A 111 2.04 11.35 13.67
CA HIS A 111 0.68 10.96 14.03
C HIS A 111 0.15 9.86 13.12
N THR A 112 -0.50 8.87 13.71
CA THR A 112 -1.29 7.84 13.00
C THR A 112 -2.58 7.59 13.79
N ASP A 113 -3.72 7.66 13.10
CA ASP A 113 -4.99 7.22 13.68
C ASP A 113 -5.02 5.69 13.75
N SER A 114 -4.69 5.16 14.94
CA SER A 114 -4.67 3.71 15.21
C SER A 114 -6.06 3.07 15.27
N SER A 115 -7.13 3.87 15.28
CA SER A 115 -8.52 3.35 15.20
C SER A 115 -8.88 2.94 13.76
N HIS A 116 -8.17 3.49 12.77
CA HIS A 116 -8.37 3.10 11.38
C HIS A 116 -7.95 1.64 11.15
N PRO A 117 -8.78 0.79 10.49
CA PRO A 117 -8.52 -0.65 10.35
C PRO A 117 -7.15 -1.01 9.77
N VAL A 118 -6.65 -0.23 8.80
CA VAL A 118 -5.33 -0.46 8.18
C VAL A 118 -4.19 -0.30 9.18
N PHE A 119 -4.34 0.58 10.17
CA PHE A 119 -3.29 0.90 11.16
C PHE A 119 -3.55 0.26 12.53
N HIS A 120 -4.67 -0.46 12.67
CA HIS A 120 -5.04 -1.07 13.94
C HIS A 120 -3.97 -2.04 14.44
N GLY A 121 -3.52 -1.83 15.69
CA GLY A 121 -2.52 -2.68 16.35
C GLY A 121 -1.09 -2.56 15.81
N LEU A 122 -0.83 -1.69 14.83
CA LEU A 122 0.52 -1.48 14.32
C LEU A 122 1.36 -0.63 15.28
N LYS A 123 2.61 -1.03 15.46
CA LYS A 123 3.62 -0.15 16.07
C LYS A 123 4.00 0.95 15.06
N PRO A 124 4.50 2.12 15.50
CA PRO A 124 4.85 3.22 14.59
C PRO A 124 5.73 2.78 13.41
N ARG A 125 6.74 1.97 13.64
CA ARG A 125 7.63 1.44 12.58
C ARG A 125 6.92 0.53 11.56
N HIS A 126 5.82 -0.13 11.95
CA HIS A 126 5.04 -1.00 11.06
C HIS A 126 3.97 -0.21 10.29
N ALA A 127 3.65 0.99 10.75
CA ALA A 127 2.68 1.89 10.15
C ALA A 127 3.32 2.90 9.18
N CYS A 128 4.64 2.80 8.96
CA CYS A 128 5.39 3.68 8.07
C CYS A 128 6.35 2.87 7.21
N TRP A 129 6.32 3.15 5.93
CA TRP A 129 7.35 2.74 4.99
C TRP A 129 7.53 3.87 3.99
N HIS A 130 8.64 3.96 3.32
CA HIS A 130 9.03 5.05 2.42
C HIS A 130 7.94 6.09 2.14
N ILE A 131 8.18 7.33 2.51
CA ILE A 131 7.30 8.45 2.21
C ILE A 131 7.81 9.09 0.92
N HIS A 132 6.94 9.16 -0.09
CA HIS A 132 7.32 9.70 -1.42
C HIS A 132 6.87 11.15 -1.63
N GLY A 133 6.37 11.80 -0.59
CA GLY A 133 5.89 13.16 -0.65
C GLY A 133 4.77 13.40 0.35
N VAL A 134 4.02 14.47 0.16
CA VAL A 134 2.90 14.86 1.03
C VAL A 134 1.72 15.34 0.21
N TYR A 135 0.53 15.34 0.81
CA TYR A 135 -0.64 15.99 0.24
C TYR A 135 -0.73 17.42 0.79
N THR A 136 -0.70 18.40 -0.10
CA THR A 136 -0.87 19.82 0.26
C THR A 136 -2.32 20.28 0.19
N GLN A 137 -3.15 19.53 -0.55
CA GLN A 137 -4.60 19.70 -0.61
C GLN A 137 -5.27 18.34 -0.74
N ILE A 138 -6.34 18.14 0.01
CA ILE A 138 -7.19 16.94 -0.02
C ILE A 138 -8.66 17.34 -0.17
N PRO A 139 -9.57 16.43 -0.54
CA PRO A 139 -11.00 16.71 -0.62
C PRO A 139 -11.57 17.23 0.70
N ASP A 140 -12.56 18.13 0.64
CA ASP A 140 -13.12 18.81 1.82
C ASP A 140 -13.69 17.87 2.89
N GLN A 141 -14.23 16.72 2.49
CA GLN A 141 -14.77 15.71 3.40
C GLN A 141 -13.77 14.61 3.75
N ALA A 142 -12.49 14.81 3.42
CA ALA A 142 -11.48 13.81 3.74
C ALA A 142 -11.05 13.90 5.20
N VAL A 143 -10.82 12.74 5.79
CA VAL A 143 -10.26 12.58 7.14
C VAL A 143 -8.78 12.26 7.02
N VAL A 144 -7.95 13.03 7.71
CA VAL A 144 -6.51 12.78 7.79
C VAL A 144 -6.25 11.64 8.75
N ILE A 145 -5.50 10.63 8.29
CA ILE A 145 -5.16 9.43 9.07
C ILE A 145 -3.72 9.48 9.56
N GLN A 146 -2.78 9.96 8.72
CA GLN A 146 -1.38 10.11 9.12
C GLN A 146 -0.82 11.48 8.75
N ARG A 147 0.09 11.94 9.63
CA ARG A 147 0.93 13.11 9.38
C ARG A 147 2.39 12.78 9.63
N ASN A 148 3.27 13.38 8.84
CA ASN A 148 4.72 13.30 9.06
C ASN A 148 5.16 14.18 10.25
N SER A 149 6.47 14.21 10.52
CA SER A 149 7.07 14.99 11.61
C SER A 149 6.88 16.50 11.44
N ASP A 150 6.67 16.98 10.22
CA ASP A 150 6.39 18.38 9.90
C ASP A 150 4.89 18.70 9.89
N SER A 151 4.05 17.80 10.39
CA SER A 151 2.59 17.88 10.42
C SER A 151 1.91 17.92 9.05
N GLU A 152 2.61 17.57 7.99
CA GLU A 152 2.07 17.47 6.65
C GLU A 152 1.29 16.17 6.45
N ILE A 153 0.32 16.16 5.54
CA ILE A 153 -0.58 15.02 5.33
C ILE A 153 0.12 13.93 4.53
N VAL A 154 0.21 12.73 5.11
CA VAL A 154 0.78 11.53 4.47
C VAL A 154 -0.33 10.58 4.01
N THR A 155 -1.36 10.39 4.83
CA THR A 155 -2.47 9.47 4.53
C THR A 155 -3.80 10.11 4.89
N TRP A 156 -4.78 9.95 4.00
CA TRP A 156 -6.14 10.43 4.18
C TRP A 156 -7.16 9.47 3.54
N GLN A 157 -8.42 9.62 3.93
CA GLN A 157 -9.56 8.86 3.38
C GLN A 157 -10.77 9.77 3.19
N THR A 158 -11.60 9.46 2.19
CA THR A 158 -12.91 10.08 2.01
C THR A 158 -13.92 9.08 1.50
N GLU A 159 -15.20 9.33 1.82
CA GLU A 159 -16.37 8.58 1.31
C GLU A 159 -17.26 9.44 0.41
N GLN A 160 -16.87 10.67 0.12
CA GLN A 160 -17.68 11.63 -0.61
C GLN A 160 -18.05 11.21 -2.04
N TYR A 161 -17.42 10.16 -2.57
CA TYR A 161 -17.67 9.64 -3.92
C TYR A 161 -18.58 8.40 -3.93
N GLY A 162 -19.22 8.08 -2.79
CA GLY A 162 -20.14 6.95 -2.65
C GLY A 162 -19.49 5.65 -2.18
N GLY A 163 -18.20 5.47 -2.42
CA GLY A 163 -17.36 4.41 -1.89
C GLY A 163 -16.19 5.00 -1.12
N VAL A 164 -15.21 4.17 -0.78
CA VAL A 164 -14.06 4.59 0.02
C VAL A 164 -12.84 4.84 -0.85
N LEU A 165 -12.33 6.06 -0.85
CA LEU A 165 -11.05 6.42 -1.43
C LEU A 165 -10.05 6.67 -0.30
N PHE A 166 -9.05 5.78 -0.20
CA PHE A 166 -7.92 5.87 0.72
C PHE A 166 -6.67 6.22 -0.08
N ALA A 167 -5.93 7.23 0.32
CA ALA A 167 -4.72 7.63 -0.36
C ALA A 167 -3.58 7.87 0.64
N SER A 168 -2.41 7.34 0.31
CA SER A 168 -1.21 7.41 1.13
C SER A 168 0.03 7.66 0.27
N THR A 169 0.97 8.44 0.76
CA THR A 169 2.26 8.63 0.11
C THR A 169 3.29 7.53 0.43
N LEU A 170 2.89 6.55 1.24
CA LEU A 170 3.69 5.35 1.55
C LEU A 170 3.73 4.39 0.35
N ASP A 171 4.70 3.48 0.32
CA ASP A 171 4.80 2.43 -0.70
C ASP A 171 4.93 0.99 -0.14
N PRO A 172 4.09 0.56 0.78
CA PRO A 172 4.23 -0.74 1.43
C PRO A 172 4.07 -1.91 0.47
N ILE A 173 3.37 -1.73 -0.64
CA ILE A 173 3.04 -2.80 -1.59
C ILE A 173 4.26 -3.21 -2.42
N VAL A 174 4.98 -2.22 -2.95
CA VAL A 174 6.14 -2.45 -3.81
C VAL A 174 7.26 -3.12 -3.02
N GLU A 175 7.61 -2.57 -1.89
CA GLU A 175 8.69 -3.06 -1.05
C GLU A 175 8.36 -4.43 -0.44
N HIS A 176 7.14 -4.64 0.03
CA HIS A 176 6.71 -5.95 0.51
C HIS A 176 6.76 -7.00 -0.60
N GLY A 177 6.35 -6.67 -1.80
CA GLY A 177 6.33 -7.58 -2.94
C GLY A 177 7.74 -8.03 -3.37
N ILE A 178 8.66 -7.09 -3.60
CA ILE A 178 10.03 -7.42 -4.05
C ILE A 178 10.90 -7.85 -2.91
N GLN A 179 10.90 -7.06 -1.86
CA GLN A 179 11.92 -7.13 -0.84
C GLN A 179 11.51 -8.02 0.32
N GLN A 180 10.26 -8.41 0.38
CA GLN A 180 9.71 -9.21 1.46
C GLN A 180 10.04 -8.61 2.83
N ILE A 181 9.85 -7.29 2.94
CA ILE A 181 10.09 -6.56 4.17
C ILE A 181 9.10 -7.02 5.23
N ARG A 182 9.56 -7.88 6.12
CA ARG A 182 8.70 -8.62 7.06
C ARG A 182 7.93 -7.74 8.02
N HIS A 183 8.45 -6.59 8.42
CA HIS A 183 7.72 -5.69 9.30
C HIS A 183 6.51 -5.03 8.63
N LEU A 184 6.41 -5.11 7.30
CA LEU A 184 5.22 -4.70 6.55
C LEU A 184 4.13 -5.78 6.48
N ASP A 185 4.41 -7.02 6.88
CA ASP A 185 3.44 -8.12 6.81
C ASP A 185 2.10 -7.73 7.47
N HIS A 186 2.15 -7.12 8.65
CA HIS A 186 0.95 -6.70 9.36
C HIS A 186 0.20 -5.57 8.66
N PHE A 187 0.93 -4.62 8.08
CA PHE A 187 0.31 -3.54 7.31
C PHE A 187 -0.45 -4.12 6.11
N VAL A 188 0.21 -4.96 5.32
CA VAL A 188 -0.38 -5.57 4.11
C VAL A 188 -1.55 -6.49 4.47
N ASP A 189 -1.45 -7.23 5.58
CA ASP A 189 -2.55 -8.07 6.08
C ASP A 189 -3.76 -7.23 6.49
N ASN A 190 -3.55 -6.15 7.24
CA ASN A 190 -4.63 -5.25 7.64
C ASN A 190 -5.28 -4.60 6.44
N LEU A 191 -4.47 -4.09 5.50
CA LEU A 191 -4.94 -3.50 4.26
C LEU A 191 -5.81 -4.50 3.49
N THR A 192 -5.32 -5.72 3.31
CA THR A 192 -6.01 -6.80 2.59
C THR A 192 -7.36 -7.13 3.26
N GLN A 193 -7.37 -7.31 4.58
CA GLN A 193 -8.60 -7.60 5.32
C GLN A 193 -9.61 -6.45 5.23
N TRP A 194 -9.14 -5.23 5.40
CA TRP A 194 -9.98 -4.05 5.30
C TRP A 194 -10.59 -3.86 3.90
N LEU A 195 -9.81 -4.10 2.85
CA LEU A 195 -10.29 -4.06 1.46
C LEU A 195 -11.34 -5.15 1.20
N CYS A 196 -11.17 -6.35 1.76
CA CYS A 196 -12.15 -7.44 1.69
C CYS A 196 -13.39 -7.21 2.58
N GLY A 197 -13.46 -6.11 3.34
CA GLY A 197 -14.58 -5.84 4.25
C GLY A 197 -14.54 -6.65 5.56
N VAL A 198 -13.40 -7.21 5.90
CA VAL A 198 -13.16 -7.95 7.14
C VAL A 198 -12.50 -7.01 8.15
N ARG A 199 -12.98 -6.96 9.38
CA ARG A 199 -12.26 -6.28 10.46
C ARG A 199 -11.04 -7.11 10.86
N PRO A 200 -9.86 -6.50 11.05
CA PRO A 200 -8.71 -7.19 11.58
C PRO A 200 -9.09 -7.84 12.93
N ALA A 201 -8.86 -9.13 13.06
CA ALA A 201 -9.24 -9.90 14.24
C ALA A 201 -8.07 -9.95 15.23
N GLY A 202 -8.21 -9.25 16.34
CA GLY A 202 -7.42 -9.48 17.55
C GLY A 202 -6.02 -8.88 17.60
N PRO A 203 -5.30 -9.15 18.68
CA PRO A 203 -3.92 -8.69 18.82
C PRO A 203 -3.06 -9.42 17.78
N PHE A 204 -2.35 -8.63 16.97
CA PHE A 204 -1.42 -9.18 16.01
C PHE A 204 -0.31 -9.94 16.74
N VAL A 205 0.08 -11.07 16.17
CA VAL A 205 1.29 -11.76 16.61
C VAL A 205 2.43 -10.74 16.49
N VAL A 206 2.96 -10.31 17.63
CA VAL A 206 4.14 -9.46 17.63
C VAL A 206 5.24 -10.27 16.96
N LEU A 207 5.71 -9.80 15.81
CA LEU A 207 6.87 -10.42 15.18
C LEU A 207 8.00 -10.47 16.20
N PRO A 208 8.73 -11.59 16.31
CA PRO A 208 9.87 -11.67 17.19
C PRO A 208 10.81 -10.48 16.98
N GLU A 209 11.38 -9.94 18.05
CA GLU A 209 12.29 -8.77 17.97
C GLU A 209 13.42 -8.95 16.95
N ALA A 210 13.83 -10.21 16.68
CA ALA A 210 14.78 -10.55 15.65
C ALA A 210 14.39 -10.11 14.23
N TYR A 211 13.12 -9.87 13.98
CA TYR A 211 12.63 -9.29 12.72
C TYR A 211 12.59 -7.77 12.74
N GLY A 212 12.92 -7.19 13.85
CA GLY A 212 12.77 -5.77 14.07
C GLY A 212 14.03 -4.96 13.90
N THR A 213 15.14 -5.54 13.54
CA THR A 213 16.34 -4.77 13.20
C THR A 213 16.38 -4.55 11.70
N ALA A 214 16.70 -3.36 11.28
CA ALA A 214 16.82 -2.98 9.88
C ALA A 214 17.72 -3.94 9.08
N ALA A 215 18.72 -4.54 9.72
CA ALA A 215 19.59 -5.52 9.11
C ALA A 215 18.88 -6.86 8.81
N ASN A 216 17.90 -7.23 9.62
CA ASN A 216 17.17 -8.50 9.49
C ASN A 216 15.95 -8.38 8.56
N ASP A 217 15.48 -7.17 8.33
CA ASP A 217 14.39 -6.88 7.39
C ASP A 217 14.87 -6.94 5.93
N ARG A 218 16.14 -7.21 5.71
CA ARG A 218 16.69 -7.28 4.35
C ARG A 218 16.27 -8.57 3.66
N ILE A 219 15.62 -8.44 2.71
CA ILE A 219 15.15 -9.01 1.51
C ILE A 219 15.91 -10.11 0.88
N ALA A 220 17.13 -10.05 0.87
CA ALA A 220 17.97 -10.91 0.04
C ALA A 220 18.17 -12.33 0.62
N MET A 221 17.62 -12.63 1.78
CA MET A 221 17.79 -13.94 2.40
C MET A 221 17.24 -15.11 1.57
N PRO A 222 16.05 -15.02 0.95
CA PRO A 222 15.58 -16.10 0.09
C PRO A 222 16.42 -16.27 -1.17
N ILE A 223 16.86 -15.15 -1.78
CA ILE A 223 17.70 -15.17 -2.99
C ILE A 223 19.08 -15.76 -2.68
N ARG A 224 19.67 -15.38 -1.56
CA ARG A 224 20.97 -15.96 -1.14
C ARG A 224 20.89 -17.46 -0.87
N ARG A 225 19.81 -17.94 -0.26
CA ARG A 225 19.59 -19.38 -0.04
C ARG A 225 19.42 -20.14 -1.35
N ALA A 226 18.72 -19.58 -2.31
CA ALA A 226 18.56 -20.19 -3.62
C ALA A 226 19.89 -20.32 -4.38
N VAL A 227 20.73 -19.28 -4.34
CA VAL A 227 22.05 -19.28 -4.97
C VAL A 227 23.00 -20.29 -4.32
N VAL A 228 22.98 -20.37 -2.99
CA VAL A 228 23.83 -21.35 -2.25
C VAL A 228 23.40 -22.79 -2.56
N ASN A 229 22.12 -23.06 -2.68
CA ASN A 229 21.62 -24.40 -3.01
C ASN A 229 21.90 -24.82 -4.45
N GLN A 230 22.07 -23.86 -5.37
CA GLN A 230 22.46 -24.16 -6.75
C GLN A 230 23.96 -24.44 -6.91
N GLN A 231 24.78 -23.95 -5.99
CA GLN A 231 26.23 -24.21 -6.01
C GLN A 231 26.64 -25.49 -5.28
N SER A 232 25.75 -26.14 -4.57
CA SER A 232 26.00 -27.36 -3.79
C SER A 232 25.39 -28.61 -4.40
N ALA A 233 24.95 -28.60 -5.63
CA ALA A 233 24.61 -29.81 -6.36
C ALA A 233 25.85 -30.36 -7.10
N PRO A 234 26.25 -31.63 -6.87
CA PRO A 234 27.42 -32.24 -7.50
C PRO A 234 27.23 -32.45 -9.01
#